data_6eed21072ac59844bb5ca4d10fa42455
#
_entry.id   6eed21072ac59844bb5ca4d10fa42455
#
_cell.length_a   1.000
_cell.length_b   1.000
_cell.length_c   1.000
_cell.angle_alpha   90.00
_cell.angle_beta   90.00
_cell.angle_gamma   90.00
#
_symmetry.space_group_name_H-M   'P 1'
#
loop_
_entity.id
_entity.type
_entity.pdbx_description
1 polymer ?
#
loop_
_entity_poly.entity_id
_entity_poly.type
_entity_poly.pdbx_seq_one_letter_code
_entity_poly.pdbx_strand_id
1 'polypeptide(L)'
;MRTPSQITVDRALLLYVLQLLEPYGLLTDVKLQQLCFLCELQTFAKGLKAFHFEFFRFAYGAFSKDLDNDLTSLRRKGRIENFTVSDQVKEEAIPLFLNAIEGVEANEKAKDIVDAVIAAYGQQDTGTITNSVELVQLSTPQDPDLKIPIRDIVFHTTLLVPHRIEVQAEVALSPAIAAKLNVAMGYDSRPVIDGQSW
;
A
#
# COMPACT_ATOMS: atom_id res chain seq x y z
N MET A 1 4.89 0.24 -14.15
CA MET A 1 5.53 1.38 -13.42
C MET A 1 4.42 2.29 -12.92
N ARG A 2 4.44 2.70 -11.65
CA ARG A 2 3.42 3.59 -11.06
C ARG A 2 3.51 5.01 -11.61
N THR A 3 2.38 5.65 -11.84
CA THR A 3 2.30 7.08 -12.18
C THR A 3 2.59 7.97 -10.96
N PRO A 4 2.95 9.26 -11.12
CA PRO A 4 3.13 10.18 -9.99
C PRO A 4 1.89 10.28 -9.09
N SER A 5 0.69 10.25 -9.66
CA SER A 5 -0.56 10.27 -8.90
C SER A 5 -0.73 9.00 -8.05
N GLN A 6 -0.45 7.83 -8.62
CA GLN A 6 -0.49 6.57 -7.90
C GLN A 6 0.52 6.52 -6.74
N ILE A 7 1.75 7.04 -6.96
CA ILE A 7 2.75 7.14 -5.88
C ILE A 7 2.24 8.03 -4.74
N THR A 8 1.54 9.13 -5.04
CA THR A 8 0.97 10.01 -4.02
C THR A 8 -0.11 9.29 -3.22
N VAL A 9 -1.02 8.57 -3.90
CA VAL A 9 -2.06 7.76 -3.26
C VAL A 9 -1.43 6.69 -2.37
N ASP A 10 -0.48 5.92 -2.88
CA ASP A 10 0.20 4.84 -2.15
C ASP A 10 0.86 5.36 -0.87
N ARG A 11 1.56 6.49 -0.94
CA ARG A 11 2.22 7.11 0.23
C ARG A 11 1.21 7.63 1.26
N ALA A 12 0.14 8.28 0.81
CA ALA A 12 -0.89 8.78 1.73
C ALA A 12 -1.62 7.63 2.42
N LEU A 13 -1.96 6.59 1.68
CA LEU A 13 -2.60 5.40 2.22
C LEU A 13 -1.64 4.61 3.13
N LEU A 14 -0.34 4.54 2.81
CA LEU A 14 0.68 3.94 3.66
C LEU A 14 0.80 4.65 5.01
N LEU A 15 0.81 5.99 5.02
CA LEU A 15 0.81 6.79 6.25
C LEU A 15 -0.45 6.53 7.08
N TYR A 16 -1.60 6.43 6.43
CA TYR A 16 -2.85 6.08 7.09
C TYR A 16 -2.80 4.67 7.72
N VAL A 17 -2.30 3.68 7.00
CA VAL A 17 -2.10 2.31 7.53
C VAL A 17 -1.16 2.31 8.73
N LEU A 18 -0.05 3.06 8.68
CA LEU A 18 0.88 3.19 9.80
C LEU A 18 0.19 3.80 11.03
N GLN A 19 -0.64 4.84 10.86
CA GLN A 19 -1.42 5.43 11.96
C GLN A 19 -2.39 4.41 12.57
N LEU A 20 -3.09 3.62 11.75
CA LEU A 20 -3.99 2.57 12.24
C LEU A 20 -3.26 1.48 13.02
N LEU A 21 -1.99 1.25 12.73
CA LEU A 21 -1.16 0.21 13.36
C LEU A 21 -0.52 0.67 14.68
N GLU A 22 -0.40 1.97 14.94
CA GLU A 22 0.23 2.50 16.16
C GLU A 22 -0.32 1.87 17.47
N PRO A 23 -1.65 1.67 17.65
CA PRO A 23 -2.19 1.10 18.87
C PRO A 23 -1.78 -0.37 19.12
N TYR A 24 -1.39 -1.10 18.07
CA TYR A 24 -1.04 -2.52 18.17
C TYR A 24 0.42 -2.77 18.55
N GLY A 25 1.26 -1.72 18.62
CA GLY A 25 2.64 -1.83 19.05
C GLY A 25 3.57 -2.42 17.97
N LEU A 26 4.42 -3.37 18.33
CA LEU A 26 5.55 -3.86 17.52
C LEU A 26 5.20 -4.10 16.05
N LEU A 27 5.63 -3.18 15.20
CA LEU A 27 5.59 -3.28 13.75
C LEU A 27 7.01 -3.55 13.22
N THR A 28 7.11 -4.42 12.22
CA THR A 28 8.35 -4.71 11.49
C THR A 28 8.14 -4.45 10.02
N ASP A 29 9.24 -4.25 9.26
CA ASP A 29 9.14 -4.10 7.80
C ASP A 29 8.44 -5.33 7.18
N VAL A 30 8.74 -6.54 7.65
CA VAL A 30 8.08 -7.78 7.18
C VAL A 30 6.58 -7.72 7.44
N LYS A 31 6.15 -7.42 8.66
CA LYS A 31 4.73 -7.34 9.01
C LYS A 31 3.99 -6.31 8.14
N LEU A 32 4.57 -5.13 7.95
CA LEU A 32 3.99 -4.08 7.11
C LEU A 32 3.82 -4.54 5.65
N GLN A 33 4.83 -5.22 5.09
CA GLN A 33 4.76 -5.80 3.75
C GLN A 33 3.58 -6.78 3.62
N GLN A 34 3.40 -7.68 4.59
CA GLN A 34 2.30 -8.63 4.58
C GLN A 34 0.93 -7.95 4.70
N LEU A 35 0.80 -6.94 5.56
CA LEU A 35 -0.45 -6.19 5.73
C LEU A 35 -0.84 -5.44 4.46
N CYS A 36 0.09 -4.73 3.83
CA CYS A 36 -0.17 -4.04 2.56
C CYS A 36 -0.53 -5.03 1.45
N PHE A 37 0.14 -6.18 1.37
CA PHE A 37 -0.22 -7.23 0.43
C PHE A 37 -1.64 -7.75 0.64
N LEU A 38 -2.05 -8.01 1.88
CA LEU A 38 -3.42 -8.43 2.20
C LEU A 38 -4.45 -7.36 1.86
N CYS A 39 -4.16 -6.08 2.16
CA CYS A 39 -5.03 -4.97 1.76
C CYS A 39 -5.25 -4.96 0.25
N GLU A 40 -4.18 -5.10 -0.52
CA GLU A 40 -4.24 -5.09 -1.97
C GLU A 40 -5.01 -6.28 -2.53
N LEU A 41 -4.77 -7.50 -2.02
CA LEU A 41 -5.54 -8.68 -2.40
C LEU A 41 -7.04 -8.53 -2.11
N GLN A 42 -7.40 -8.02 -0.94
CA GLN A 42 -8.80 -7.85 -0.56
C GLN A 42 -9.50 -6.78 -1.40
N THR A 43 -8.81 -5.69 -1.73
CA THR A 43 -9.38 -4.69 -2.63
C THR A 43 -9.56 -5.23 -4.04
N PHE A 44 -8.60 -5.98 -4.60
CA PHE A 44 -8.76 -6.65 -5.89
C PHE A 44 -9.90 -7.66 -5.91
N ALA A 45 -10.08 -8.44 -4.84
CA ALA A 45 -11.21 -9.36 -4.72
C ALA A 45 -12.57 -8.66 -4.78
N LYS A 46 -12.62 -7.36 -4.53
CA LYS A 46 -13.82 -6.50 -4.63
C LYS A 46 -13.86 -5.64 -5.91
N GLY A 47 -12.97 -5.89 -6.87
CA GLY A 47 -12.88 -5.13 -8.10
C GLY A 47 -12.37 -3.70 -7.91
N LEU A 48 -11.65 -3.44 -6.82
CA LEU A 48 -11.08 -2.15 -6.48
C LEU A 48 -9.55 -2.23 -6.45
N LYS A 49 -8.88 -1.09 -6.60
CA LYS A 49 -7.45 -0.94 -6.42
C LYS A 49 -7.17 0.18 -5.42
N ALA A 50 -6.60 -0.17 -4.27
CA ALA A 50 -6.21 0.79 -3.25
C ALA A 50 -4.73 1.16 -3.38
N PHE A 51 -3.85 0.18 -3.33
CA PHE A 51 -2.42 0.33 -3.57
C PHE A 51 -2.04 -0.08 -5.00
N HIS A 52 -0.83 0.32 -5.41
CA HIS A 52 -0.26 0.03 -6.73
C HIS A 52 1.10 -0.66 -6.62
N PHE A 53 1.36 -1.34 -5.51
CA PHE A 53 2.62 -2.04 -5.26
C PHE A 53 2.71 -3.34 -6.03
N GLU A 54 3.80 -3.56 -6.73
CA GLU A 54 4.11 -4.86 -7.31
C GLU A 54 4.76 -5.75 -6.24
N PHE A 55 4.23 -6.96 -6.04
CA PHE A 55 4.70 -7.89 -5.03
C PHE A 55 5.36 -9.13 -5.64
N PHE A 56 6.42 -9.57 -5.00
CA PHE A 56 7.20 -10.76 -5.36
C PHE A 56 7.22 -11.74 -4.19
N ARG A 57 7.36 -13.04 -4.50
CA ARG A 57 7.67 -14.06 -3.50
C ARG A 57 9.07 -13.85 -2.94
N PHE A 58 9.17 -13.64 -1.66
CA PHE A 58 10.44 -13.48 -0.95
C PHE A 58 10.52 -14.42 0.26
N ALA A 59 11.66 -14.43 0.99
CA ALA A 59 11.91 -15.38 2.09
C ALA A 59 10.81 -15.39 3.17
N TYR A 60 10.15 -14.24 3.38
CA TYR A 60 9.12 -14.06 4.42
C TYR A 60 7.76 -13.67 3.81
N GLY A 61 7.32 -14.37 2.76
CA GLY A 61 6.03 -14.12 2.13
C GLY A 61 6.12 -13.14 0.95
N ALA A 62 5.23 -12.16 0.91
CA ALA A 62 5.17 -11.15 -0.13
C ALA A 62 6.09 -9.97 0.18
N PHE A 63 6.79 -9.45 -0.82
CA PHE A 63 7.66 -8.28 -0.72
C PHE A 63 7.49 -7.34 -1.90
N SER A 64 7.40 -6.05 -1.63
CA SER A 64 7.37 -4.99 -2.63
C SER A 64 8.55 -4.05 -2.45
N LYS A 65 9.36 -3.90 -3.50
CA LYS A 65 10.45 -2.92 -3.52
C LYS A 65 9.93 -1.49 -3.55
N ASP A 66 8.80 -1.26 -4.19
CA ASP A 66 8.19 0.07 -4.26
C ASP A 66 7.71 0.54 -2.88
N LEU A 67 7.08 -0.35 -2.11
CA LEU A 67 6.70 -0.06 -0.73
C LEU A 67 7.93 0.24 0.14
N ASP A 68 8.98 -0.57 0.05
CA ASP A 68 10.24 -0.36 0.78
C ASP A 68 10.90 0.99 0.42
N ASN A 69 10.90 1.36 -0.86
CA ASN A 69 11.40 2.65 -1.33
C ASN A 69 10.57 3.82 -0.78
N ASP A 70 9.24 3.71 -0.79
CA ASP A 70 8.37 4.77 -0.27
C ASP A 70 8.53 4.92 1.25
N LEU A 71 8.61 3.82 2.00
CA LEU A 71 8.89 3.83 3.44
C LEU A 71 10.23 4.50 3.75
N THR A 72 11.29 4.12 3.04
CA THR A 72 12.62 4.73 3.17
C THR A 72 12.60 6.21 2.83
N SER A 73 11.85 6.62 1.81
CA SER A 73 11.70 8.03 1.43
C SER A 73 10.99 8.84 2.51
N LEU A 74 9.90 8.31 3.08
CA LEU A 74 9.15 8.95 4.16
C LEU A 74 10.00 9.09 5.43
N ARG A 75 10.82 8.09 5.78
CA ARG A 75 11.81 8.17 6.88
C ARG A 75 12.81 9.30 6.64
N ARG A 76 13.42 9.38 5.47
CA ARG A 76 14.39 10.44 5.13
C ARG A 76 13.80 11.84 5.18
N LYS A 77 12.49 11.97 4.95
CA LYS A 77 11.78 13.25 5.03
C LYS A 77 11.25 13.57 6.44
N GLY A 78 11.53 12.72 7.42
CA GLY A 78 11.06 12.90 8.79
C GLY A 78 9.53 12.79 8.93
N ARG A 79 8.87 12.10 8.01
CA ARG A 79 7.42 11.89 8.07
C ARG A 79 7.04 10.70 8.94
N ILE A 80 7.96 9.79 9.11
CA ILE A 80 7.88 8.67 10.04
C ILE A 80 9.23 8.49 10.75
N GLU A 81 9.19 8.10 12.03
CA GLU A 81 10.33 7.64 12.80
C GLU A 81 10.11 6.19 13.18
N ASN A 82 10.98 5.29 12.73
CA ASN A 82 10.71 3.84 12.72
C ASN A 82 9.40 3.56 11.96
N PHE A 83 8.30 3.36 12.68
CA PHE A 83 6.95 3.15 12.13
C PHE A 83 5.92 4.12 12.71
N THR A 84 6.35 5.03 13.56
CA THR A 84 5.48 6.06 14.15
C THR A 84 5.36 7.23 13.19
N VAL A 85 4.14 7.63 12.95
CA VAL A 85 3.83 8.77 12.07
C VAL A 85 4.11 10.08 12.81
N SER A 86 4.77 11.04 12.17
CA SER A 86 5.05 12.35 12.77
C SER A 86 3.79 13.15 13.04
N ASP A 87 3.82 14.02 14.06
CA ASP A 87 2.67 14.87 14.40
C ASP A 87 2.23 15.74 13.22
N GLN A 88 3.16 16.28 12.46
CA GLN A 88 2.83 17.05 11.26
C GLN A 88 2.00 16.24 10.26
N VAL A 89 2.33 14.97 10.04
CA VAL A 89 1.56 14.11 9.13
C VAL A 89 0.18 13.80 9.68
N LYS A 90 0.07 13.58 11.00
CA LYS A 90 -1.20 13.33 11.69
C LYS A 90 -2.14 14.55 11.63
N GLU A 91 -1.57 15.75 11.69
CA GLU A 91 -2.33 17.01 11.70
C GLU A 91 -2.65 17.53 10.30
N GLU A 92 -1.81 17.25 9.29
CA GLU A 92 -1.95 17.83 7.95
C GLU A 92 -2.27 16.77 6.87
N ALA A 93 -1.40 15.77 6.67
CA ALA A 93 -1.49 14.89 5.51
C ALA A 93 -2.64 13.88 5.64
N ILE A 94 -2.79 13.24 6.79
CA ILE A 94 -3.84 12.23 6.99
C ILE A 94 -5.24 12.84 6.98
N PRO A 95 -5.54 13.95 7.68
CA PRO A 95 -6.85 14.60 7.56
C PRO A 95 -7.17 15.07 6.13
N LEU A 96 -6.17 15.61 5.42
CA LEU A 96 -6.33 16.01 4.02
C LEU A 96 -6.66 14.81 3.13
N PHE A 97 -6.00 13.67 3.33
CA PHE A 97 -6.28 12.43 2.62
C PHE A 97 -7.69 11.92 2.92
N LEU A 98 -8.06 11.82 4.21
CA LEU A 98 -9.38 11.34 4.63
C LEU A 98 -10.51 12.21 4.07
N ASN A 99 -10.37 13.53 4.14
CA ASN A 99 -11.35 14.45 3.55
C ASN A 99 -11.44 14.31 2.02
N ALA A 100 -10.36 13.94 1.36
CA ALA A 100 -10.32 13.79 -0.10
C ALA A 100 -10.95 12.48 -0.59
N ILE A 101 -11.03 11.46 0.26
CA ILE A 101 -11.70 10.19 -0.08
C ILE A 101 -13.19 10.20 0.31
N GLU A 102 -13.60 11.07 1.23
CA GLU A 102 -14.99 11.22 1.66
C GLU A 102 -15.89 11.64 0.49
N GLY A 103 -17.05 10.99 0.37
CA GLY A 103 -18.03 11.25 -0.71
C GLY A 103 -17.66 10.63 -2.06
N VAL A 104 -16.54 9.90 -2.16
CA VAL A 104 -16.16 9.13 -3.36
C VAL A 104 -16.31 7.65 -3.06
N GLU A 105 -17.40 7.04 -3.52
CA GLU A 105 -17.81 5.69 -3.16
C GLU A 105 -16.67 4.64 -3.29
N ALA A 106 -15.90 4.67 -4.37
CA ALA A 106 -14.80 3.74 -4.59
C ALA A 106 -13.67 3.93 -3.56
N ASN A 107 -13.37 5.19 -3.22
CA ASN A 107 -12.32 5.52 -2.25
C ASN A 107 -12.74 5.10 -0.83
N GLU A 108 -13.99 5.39 -0.45
CA GLU A 108 -14.54 4.98 0.85
C GLU A 108 -14.55 3.46 0.99
N LYS A 109 -15.01 2.72 -0.01
CA LYS A 109 -14.99 1.26 -0.01
C LYS A 109 -13.57 0.69 0.11
N ALA A 110 -12.61 1.28 -0.60
CA ALA A 110 -11.21 0.86 -0.50
C ALA A 110 -10.65 1.10 0.91
N LYS A 111 -10.95 2.26 1.52
CA LYS A 111 -10.61 2.57 2.91
C LYS A 111 -11.22 1.57 3.88
N ASP A 112 -12.51 1.27 3.76
CA ASP A 112 -13.21 0.33 4.65
C ASP A 112 -12.59 -1.07 4.60
N ILE A 113 -12.14 -1.51 3.42
CA ILE A 113 -11.42 -2.78 3.26
C ILE A 113 -10.06 -2.72 3.97
N VAL A 114 -9.32 -1.63 3.82
CA VAL A 114 -8.04 -1.44 4.52
C VAL A 114 -8.26 -1.47 6.03
N ASP A 115 -9.24 -0.75 6.55
CA ASP A 115 -9.59 -0.73 7.96
C ASP A 115 -9.92 -2.14 8.48
N ALA A 116 -10.72 -2.89 7.73
CA ALA A 116 -11.09 -4.26 8.09
C ALA A 116 -9.88 -5.20 8.12
N VAL A 117 -8.96 -5.09 7.16
CA VAL A 117 -7.72 -5.88 7.14
C VAL A 117 -6.84 -5.54 8.34
N ILE A 118 -6.65 -4.26 8.63
CA ILE A 118 -5.84 -3.83 9.77
C ILE A 118 -6.48 -4.25 11.10
N ALA A 119 -7.78 -4.14 11.24
CA ALA A 119 -8.49 -4.61 12.43
C ALA A 119 -8.36 -6.13 12.63
N ALA A 120 -8.41 -6.91 11.56
CA ALA A 120 -8.31 -8.38 11.61
C ALA A 120 -6.88 -8.88 11.88
N TYR A 121 -5.87 -8.23 11.31
CA TYR A 121 -4.49 -8.74 11.30
C TYR A 121 -3.49 -7.87 12.07
N GLY A 122 -3.84 -6.62 12.41
CA GLY A 122 -2.94 -5.66 13.06
C GLY A 122 -2.37 -6.13 14.41
N GLN A 123 -3.14 -6.94 15.16
CA GLN A 123 -2.70 -7.50 16.45
C GLN A 123 -1.76 -8.70 16.32
N GLN A 124 -1.71 -9.34 15.15
CA GLN A 124 -0.91 -10.54 14.95
C GLN A 124 0.59 -10.21 14.96
N ASP A 125 1.40 -11.11 15.52
CA ASP A 125 2.85 -11.02 15.40
C ASP A 125 3.32 -11.30 13.96
N THR A 126 4.58 -10.94 13.68
CA THR A 126 5.17 -11.08 12.35
C THR A 126 5.14 -12.52 11.83
N GLY A 127 5.37 -13.53 12.69
CA GLY A 127 5.36 -14.94 12.29
C GLY A 127 3.97 -15.40 11.90
N THR A 128 2.96 -15.06 12.72
CA THR A 128 1.57 -15.43 12.48
C THR A 128 1.03 -14.84 11.18
N ILE A 129 1.27 -13.54 10.93
CA ILE A 129 0.80 -12.92 9.68
C ILE A 129 1.55 -13.44 8.45
N THR A 130 2.86 -13.72 8.58
CA THR A 130 3.65 -14.32 7.50
C THR A 130 3.09 -15.69 7.13
N ASN A 131 2.81 -16.53 8.12
CA ASN A 131 2.20 -17.84 7.89
C ASN A 131 0.82 -17.72 7.21
N SER A 132 0.02 -16.75 7.61
CA SER A 132 -1.29 -16.48 7.00
C SER A 132 -1.15 -16.12 5.52
N VAL A 133 -0.20 -15.26 5.19
CA VAL A 133 0.10 -14.87 3.79
C VAL A 133 0.66 -16.05 2.99
N GLU A 134 1.55 -16.85 3.56
CA GLU A 134 2.11 -18.02 2.89
C GLU A 134 1.06 -19.09 2.52
N LEU A 135 -0.06 -19.13 3.24
CA LEU A 135 -1.19 -20.01 2.94
C LEU A 135 -2.17 -19.44 1.91
N VAL A 136 -2.06 -18.16 1.56
CA VAL A 136 -2.88 -17.57 0.49
C VAL A 136 -2.64 -18.33 -0.81
N GLN A 137 -3.73 -18.73 -1.46
CA GLN A 137 -3.69 -19.43 -2.73
C GLN A 137 -3.86 -18.43 -3.87
N LEU A 138 -2.92 -18.46 -4.80
CA LEU A 138 -2.95 -17.66 -6.01
C LEU A 138 -3.13 -18.57 -7.23
N SER A 139 -3.78 -18.03 -8.26
CA SER A 139 -3.89 -18.65 -9.58
C SER A 139 -3.38 -17.69 -10.65
N THR A 140 -3.06 -18.21 -11.82
CA THR A 140 -2.71 -17.37 -12.99
C THR A 140 -3.93 -17.15 -13.86
N PRO A 141 -3.98 -16.06 -14.65
CA PRO A 141 -5.06 -15.86 -15.64
C PRO A 141 -5.15 -17.00 -16.68
N GLN A 142 -4.04 -17.69 -16.94
CA GLN A 142 -3.96 -18.81 -17.90
C GLN A 142 -4.53 -20.11 -17.32
N ASP A 143 -4.46 -20.28 -16.01
CA ASP A 143 -5.00 -21.44 -15.30
C ASP A 143 -5.63 -21.00 -13.97
N PRO A 144 -6.89 -20.51 -14.02
CA PRO A 144 -7.57 -19.99 -12.84
C PRO A 144 -7.99 -21.08 -11.85
N ASP A 145 -8.07 -22.34 -12.29
CA ASP A 145 -8.45 -23.48 -11.45
C ASP A 145 -7.27 -24.02 -10.64
N LEU A 146 -6.04 -23.85 -11.15
CA LEU A 146 -4.82 -24.24 -10.43
C LEU A 146 -4.49 -23.20 -9.35
N LYS A 147 -4.78 -23.53 -8.10
CA LYS A 147 -4.49 -22.69 -6.95
C LYS A 147 -3.23 -23.18 -6.23
N ILE A 148 -2.23 -22.32 -6.17
CA ILE A 148 -0.93 -22.62 -5.53
C ILE A 148 -0.75 -21.71 -4.32
N PRO A 149 -0.53 -22.25 -3.10
CA PRO A 149 -0.22 -21.44 -1.95
C PRO A 149 1.13 -20.72 -2.13
N ILE A 150 1.22 -19.50 -1.63
CA ILE A 150 2.41 -18.64 -1.81
C ILE A 150 3.69 -19.36 -1.34
N ARG A 151 3.64 -20.12 -0.25
CA ARG A 151 4.79 -20.89 0.26
C ARG A 151 5.39 -21.86 -0.77
N ASP A 152 4.58 -22.37 -1.70
CA ASP A 152 4.98 -23.35 -2.70
C ASP A 152 5.43 -22.68 -4.03
N ILE A 153 5.30 -21.35 -4.12
CA ILE A 153 5.78 -20.56 -5.25
C ILE A 153 7.28 -20.32 -5.12
N VAL A 154 8.00 -20.44 -6.21
CA VAL A 154 9.44 -20.21 -6.28
C VAL A 154 9.79 -18.77 -5.89
N PHE A 155 10.89 -18.57 -5.16
CA PHE A 155 11.39 -17.25 -4.80
C PHE A 155 11.61 -16.35 -6.03
N HIS A 156 11.40 -15.08 -5.85
CA HIS A 156 11.47 -14.03 -6.88
C HIS A 156 10.40 -14.12 -7.97
N THR A 157 9.45 -15.05 -7.85
CA THR A 157 8.27 -15.04 -8.72
C THR A 157 7.39 -13.83 -8.37
N THR A 158 6.90 -13.14 -9.40
CA THR A 158 5.92 -12.06 -9.21
C THR A 158 4.59 -12.64 -8.76
N LEU A 159 4.07 -12.17 -7.63
CA LEU A 159 2.80 -12.59 -7.04
C LEU A 159 1.64 -11.71 -7.50
N LEU A 160 1.90 -10.41 -7.64
CA LEU A 160 0.88 -9.42 -7.92
C LEU A 160 1.45 -8.29 -8.76
N VAL A 161 0.76 -7.97 -9.85
CA VAL A 161 1.12 -6.89 -10.78
C VAL A 161 -0.10 -5.99 -10.99
N PRO A 162 -0.28 -4.93 -10.18
CA PRO A 162 -1.50 -4.11 -10.17
C PRO A 162 -1.90 -3.57 -11.53
N HIS A 163 -0.94 -3.13 -12.35
CA HIS A 163 -1.24 -2.57 -13.67
C HIS A 163 -1.74 -3.60 -14.70
N ARG A 164 -1.66 -4.91 -14.39
CA ARG A 164 -2.19 -6.00 -15.23
C ARG A 164 -3.53 -6.53 -14.75
N ILE A 165 -4.03 -6.03 -13.62
CA ILE A 165 -5.30 -6.46 -13.03
C ILE A 165 -6.36 -5.44 -13.42
N GLU A 166 -7.38 -5.90 -14.13
CA GLU A 166 -8.55 -5.09 -14.44
C GLU A 166 -9.42 -4.94 -13.20
N VAL A 167 -9.81 -3.71 -12.91
CA VAL A 167 -10.66 -3.36 -11.76
C VAL A 167 -11.80 -2.44 -12.23
N GLN A 168 -12.87 -2.37 -11.45
CA GLN A 168 -13.99 -1.47 -11.70
C GLN A 168 -13.66 -0.03 -11.34
N ALA A 169 -12.83 0.16 -10.31
CA ALA A 169 -12.38 1.47 -9.86
C ALA A 169 -11.04 1.38 -9.10
N GLU A 170 -10.35 2.52 -9.03
CA GLU A 170 -9.14 2.67 -8.20
C GLU A 170 -9.27 3.92 -7.33
N VAL A 171 -8.56 3.93 -6.20
CA VAL A 171 -8.45 5.11 -5.34
C VAL A 171 -7.78 6.22 -6.14
N ALA A 172 -8.51 7.30 -6.35
CA ALA A 172 -8.05 8.43 -7.13
C ALA A 172 -8.23 9.74 -6.36
N LEU A 173 -7.26 10.62 -6.50
CA LEU A 173 -7.27 11.96 -5.94
C LEU A 173 -7.25 12.99 -7.07
N SER A 174 -7.93 14.12 -6.88
CA SER A 174 -7.80 15.21 -7.82
C SER A 174 -6.36 15.73 -7.86
N PRO A 175 -5.89 16.25 -9.01
CA PRO A 175 -4.52 16.79 -9.11
C PRO A 175 -4.20 17.86 -8.05
N ALA A 176 -5.18 18.69 -7.70
CA ALA A 176 -5.02 19.73 -6.69
C ALA A 176 -4.79 19.13 -5.28
N ILE A 177 -5.53 18.08 -4.94
CA ILE A 177 -5.37 17.37 -3.65
C ILE A 177 -4.04 16.60 -3.64
N ALA A 178 -3.70 15.92 -4.72
CA ALA A 178 -2.41 15.20 -4.83
C ALA A 178 -1.22 16.15 -4.66
N ALA A 179 -1.26 17.35 -5.23
CA ALA A 179 -0.25 18.38 -5.03
C ALA A 179 -0.12 18.82 -3.57
N LYS A 180 -1.25 19.09 -2.89
CA LYS A 180 -1.26 19.47 -1.48
C LYS A 180 -0.73 18.34 -0.59
N LEU A 181 -1.12 17.09 -0.86
CA LEU A 181 -0.63 15.93 -0.12
C LEU A 181 0.88 15.76 -0.30
N ASN A 182 1.41 15.92 -1.51
CA ASN A 182 2.84 15.86 -1.74
C ASN A 182 3.58 16.90 -0.89
N VAL A 183 3.10 18.15 -0.82
CA VAL A 183 3.69 19.17 0.05
C VAL A 183 3.64 18.76 1.52
N ALA A 184 2.48 18.32 2.02
CA ALA A 184 2.32 17.88 3.42
C ALA A 184 3.22 16.66 3.77
N MET A 185 3.45 15.78 2.79
CA MET A 185 4.39 14.65 2.90
C MET A 185 5.86 15.04 2.66
N GLY A 186 6.16 16.33 2.39
CA GLY A 186 7.52 16.83 2.18
C GLY A 186 8.09 16.55 0.79
N TYR A 187 7.25 16.33 -0.21
CA TYR A 187 7.64 16.24 -1.61
C TYR A 187 7.34 17.56 -2.33
N ASP A 188 8.27 18.02 -3.17
CA ASP A 188 8.04 19.22 -3.96
C ASP A 188 6.87 19.05 -4.93
N SER A 189 6.04 20.07 -5.04
CA SER A 189 4.92 20.12 -5.99
C SER A 189 5.35 20.46 -7.42
N ARG A 190 6.67 20.52 -7.71
CA ARG A 190 7.14 20.81 -9.07
C ARG A 190 6.74 19.67 -9.99
N PRO A 191 6.03 19.94 -11.09
CA PRO A 191 5.86 18.94 -12.13
C PRO A 191 7.25 18.51 -12.59
N VAL A 192 7.49 17.20 -12.69
CA VAL A 192 8.64 16.67 -13.39
C VAL A 192 8.47 17.13 -14.83
N ILE A 193 9.20 18.16 -15.22
CA ILE A 193 9.33 18.56 -16.63
C ILE A 193 10.18 17.46 -17.24
N ASP A 194 9.53 16.53 -17.93
CA ASP A 194 10.20 15.60 -18.82
C ASP A 194 11.02 16.39 -19.84
N GLY A 195 12.32 16.27 -19.75
CA GLY A 195 13.24 16.78 -20.75
C GLY A 195 14.34 17.68 -20.22
N GLN A 196 15.28 17.11 -19.49
CA GLN A 196 16.69 17.48 -19.62
C GLN A 196 17.56 16.29 -19.22
N SER A 197 17.98 15.53 -20.22
CA SER A 197 19.15 14.67 -20.18
C SER A 197 20.41 15.53 -19.93
N TRP A 198 21.18 15.14 -18.91
CA TRP A 198 22.61 15.40 -18.79
C TRP A 198 23.34 14.09 -18.62
#